data_bd4e2079f0af7bab95d25da4c3692efa
#
_entry.id   bd4e2079f0af7bab95d25da4c3692efa
#
_cell.length_a   1.000
_cell.length_b   1.000
_cell.length_c   1.000
_cell.angle_alpha   90.00
_cell.angle_beta   90.00
_cell.angle_gamma   90.00
#
_symmetry.space_group_name_H-M   'P 1'
#
loop_
_entity.id
_entity.type
_entity.pdbx_description
1 polymer ?
#
loop_
_entity_poly.entity_id
_entity_poly.type
_entity_poly.pdbx_seq_one_letter_code
_entity_poly.pdbx_strand_id
1 'polypeptide(L)'
;KLAMDQLDASKNKQILFGDLHVHSTYSADAHQWSLPIVGGTGLHPVADACDFARHCSALDFWAITDHAEASTPKRWQETKETIRKCNSLNTDKSNPDCVAFIGWEWTQVGINRNIHWGHHNVILAEEDDELLPERAIASASVTRQALFLNPVWPNVLYPFVDIKNFKRYND
;
A
#
# COMPACT_ATOMS: atom_id res chain seq x y z
N LYS A 1 -23.56 -8.28 -5.19
CA LYS A 1 -24.74 -7.37 -5.37
C LYS A 1 -26.07 -8.10 -5.25
N LEU A 2 -26.32 -9.17 -5.98
CA LEU A 2 -27.60 -9.94 -5.91
C LEU A 2 -27.97 -10.45 -4.50
N ALA A 3 -26.99 -10.79 -3.66
CA ALA A 3 -27.24 -11.22 -2.29
C ALA A 3 -27.57 -10.05 -1.32
N MET A 4 -27.08 -8.86 -1.60
CA MET A 4 -27.38 -7.66 -0.80
C MET A 4 -28.76 -7.09 -1.09
N ASP A 5 -29.23 -7.18 -2.34
CA ASP A 5 -30.57 -6.76 -2.73
C ASP A 5 -31.67 -7.61 -2.07
N GLN A 6 -31.31 -8.80 -1.56
CA GLN A 6 -32.23 -9.71 -0.83
C GLN A 6 -32.27 -9.48 0.69
N LEU A 7 -31.25 -8.81 1.23
CA LEU A 7 -31.29 -8.33 2.60
C LEU A 7 -32.05 -7.01 2.59
N ASP A 8 -33.17 -6.93 3.30
CA ASP A 8 -33.92 -5.69 3.43
C ASP A 8 -33.06 -4.56 3.99
N ALA A 9 -32.22 -4.04 3.11
CA ALA A 9 -31.31 -2.93 3.36
C ALA A 9 -32.03 -1.58 3.46
N SER A 10 -33.36 -1.61 3.58
CA SER A 10 -34.21 -0.41 3.62
C SER A 10 -33.94 0.52 4.78
N LYS A 11 -32.99 0.20 5.66
CA LYS A 11 -32.75 1.00 6.88
C LYS A 11 -31.27 1.18 7.20
N ASN A 12 -30.65 2.11 6.52
CA ASN A 12 -29.53 2.93 7.05
C ASN A 12 -28.19 2.28 7.36
N LYS A 13 -27.95 0.97 7.09
CA LYS A 13 -26.63 0.34 7.27
C LYS A 13 -26.35 -0.62 6.13
N GLN A 14 -25.19 -0.47 5.50
CA GLN A 14 -24.64 -1.41 4.53
C GLN A 14 -23.53 -2.22 5.19
N ILE A 15 -23.40 -3.48 4.81
CA ILE A 15 -22.24 -4.31 5.13
C ILE A 15 -21.33 -4.25 3.90
N LEU A 16 -20.13 -3.71 4.10
CA LEU A 16 -19.12 -3.60 3.06
C LEU A 16 -17.96 -4.53 3.37
N PHE A 17 -17.39 -5.12 2.32
CA PHE A 17 -16.23 -6.01 2.40
C PHE A 17 -15.03 -5.34 1.75
N GLY A 18 -13.91 -5.30 2.46
CA GLY A 18 -12.72 -4.65 1.94
C GLY A 18 -11.43 -5.23 2.50
N ASP A 19 -10.32 -4.84 1.88
CA ASP A 19 -8.99 -5.17 2.32
C ASP A 19 -8.18 -3.86 2.48
N LEU A 20 -7.71 -3.62 3.69
CA LEU A 20 -6.93 -2.43 4.04
C LEU A 20 -5.44 -2.71 4.19
N HIS A 21 -4.97 -3.87 3.72
CA HIS A 21 -3.57 -4.27 3.78
C HIS A 21 -3.15 -4.98 2.49
N VAL A 22 -2.86 -4.20 1.46
CA VAL A 22 -2.50 -4.72 0.14
C VAL A 22 -1.13 -4.20 -0.27
N HIS A 23 -0.25 -5.12 -0.69
CA HIS A 23 1.08 -4.81 -1.20
C HIS A 23 1.18 -5.08 -2.70
N SER A 24 1.81 -4.16 -3.40
CA SER A 24 2.29 -4.37 -4.77
C SER A 24 3.77 -4.79 -4.76
N THR A 25 4.34 -5.00 -5.93
CA THR A 25 5.78 -5.24 -6.05
C THR A 25 6.65 -4.02 -5.75
N TYR A 26 6.07 -2.91 -5.35
CA TYR A 26 6.82 -1.78 -4.78
C TYR A 26 7.32 -2.07 -3.37
N SER A 27 6.63 -2.93 -2.62
CA SER A 27 7.14 -3.46 -1.35
C SER A 27 8.23 -4.50 -1.57
N ALA A 28 9.30 -4.43 -0.78
CA ALA A 28 10.45 -5.30 -0.97
C ALA A 28 10.13 -6.78 -0.68
N ASP A 29 9.30 -7.04 0.32
CA ASP A 29 8.82 -8.37 0.70
C ASP A 29 7.91 -8.97 -0.38
N ALA A 30 6.88 -8.24 -0.82
CA ALA A 30 6.01 -8.66 -1.91
C ALA A 30 6.80 -8.90 -3.20
N HIS A 31 7.80 -8.05 -3.51
CA HIS A 31 8.70 -8.25 -4.64
C HIS A 31 9.45 -9.58 -4.53
N GLN A 32 10.03 -9.89 -3.35
CA GLN A 32 10.80 -11.12 -3.15
C GLN A 32 9.92 -12.36 -3.33
N TRP A 33 8.72 -12.36 -2.77
CA TRP A 33 7.79 -13.49 -2.86
C TRP A 33 7.14 -13.62 -4.24
N SER A 34 7.12 -12.55 -5.03
CA SER A 34 6.63 -12.55 -6.42
C SER A 34 7.57 -13.21 -7.41
N LEU A 35 8.85 -13.38 -7.06
CA LEU A 35 9.85 -13.91 -8.00
C LEU A 35 9.58 -15.38 -8.35
N PRO A 36 9.69 -15.77 -9.63
CA PRO A 36 9.46 -17.14 -10.06
C PRO A 36 10.40 -18.17 -9.40
N ILE A 37 11.61 -17.75 -9.01
CA ILE A 37 12.58 -18.63 -8.32
C ILE A 37 12.09 -19.13 -6.95
N VAL A 38 11.17 -18.40 -6.32
CA VAL A 38 10.52 -18.80 -5.07
C VAL A 38 9.07 -19.27 -5.26
N GLY A 39 8.67 -19.53 -6.51
CA GLY A 39 7.33 -19.98 -6.85
C GLY A 39 6.30 -18.86 -7.02
N GLY A 40 6.74 -17.62 -7.08
CA GLY A 40 5.88 -16.46 -7.30
C GLY A 40 5.38 -16.36 -8.75
N THR A 41 4.34 -15.57 -8.95
CA THR A 41 3.63 -15.40 -10.24
C THR A 41 4.18 -14.27 -11.10
N GLY A 42 5.18 -13.54 -10.63
CA GLY A 42 5.78 -12.40 -11.32
C GLY A 42 5.52 -11.07 -10.62
N LEU A 43 5.83 -9.98 -11.31
CA LEU A 43 5.69 -8.64 -10.77
C LEU A 43 4.25 -8.15 -10.92
N HIS A 44 3.69 -7.64 -9.83
CA HIS A 44 2.32 -7.12 -9.76
C HIS A 44 2.35 -5.63 -9.38
N PRO A 45 2.15 -4.71 -10.33
CA PRO A 45 2.03 -3.29 -10.03
C PRO A 45 0.73 -2.97 -9.31
N VAL A 46 0.61 -1.74 -8.80
CA VAL A 46 -0.60 -1.28 -8.09
C VAL A 46 -1.88 -1.44 -8.93
N ALA A 47 -1.78 -1.35 -10.26
CA ALA A 47 -2.92 -1.54 -11.15
C ALA A 47 -3.51 -2.95 -11.09
N ASP A 48 -2.66 -3.98 -10.94
CA ASP A 48 -3.13 -5.37 -10.80
C ASP A 48 -3.96 -5.56 -9.53
N ALA A 49 -3.61 -4.86 -8.45
CA ALA A 49 -4.40 -4.89 -7.22
C ALA A 49 -5.80 -4.29 -7.43
N CYS A 50 -5.91 -3.22 -8.23
CA CYS A 50 -7.20 -2.65 -8.62
C CYS A 50 -8.06 -3.65 -9.39
N ASP A 51 -7.49 -4.29 -10.40
CA ASP A 51 -8.18 -5.28 -11.21
C ASP A 51 -8.60 -6.49 -10.38
N PHE A 52 -7.73 -6.95 -9.48
CA PHE A 52 -8.03 -8.07 -8.60
C PHE A 52 -9.17 -7.73 -7.62
N ALA A 53 -9.12 -6.55 -7.00
CA ALA A 53 -10.16 -6.09 -6.07
C ALA A 53 -11.53 -6.02 -6.75
N ARG A 54 -11.58 -5.49 -7.98
CA ARG A 54 -12.84 -5.31 -8.73
C ARG A 54 -13.38 -6.60 -9.34
N HIS A 55 -12.52 -7.38 -9.97
CA HIS A 55 -12.96 -8.45 -10.87
C HIS A 55 -12.76 -9.84 -10.30
N CYS A 56 -11.86 -10.03 -9.34
CA CYS A 56 -11.59 -11.34 -8.74
C CYS A 56 -12.19 -11.47 -7.34
N SER A 57 -11.97 -10.49 -6.47
CA SER A 57 -12.42 -10.51 -5.08
C SER A 57 -13.76 -9.79 -4.86
N ALA A 58 -14.20 -8.96 -5.81
CA ALA A 58 -15.41 -8.15 -5.71
C ALA A 58 -15.49 -7.35 -4.40
N LEU A 59 -14.39 -6.69 -4.04
CA LEU A 59 -14.33 -5.86 -2.85
C LEU A 59 -15.09 -4.55 -3.04
N ASP A 60 -15.75 -4.09 -1.98
CA ASP A 60 -16.38 -2.76 -1.95
C ASP A 60 -15.34 -1.66 -1.75
N PHE A 61 -14.25 -1.97 -1.04
CA PHE A 61 -13.13 -1.04 -0.85
C PHE A 61 -11.81 -1.77 -0.61
N TRP A 62 -10.70 -1.08 -0.88
CA TRP A 62 -9.37 -1.57 -0.57
C TRP A 62 -8.37 -0.42 -0.42
N ALA A 63 -7.23 -0.66 0.20
CA ALA A 63 -6.15 0.31 0.32
C ALA A 63 -4.82 -0.29 -0.11
N ILE A 64 -4.08 0.44 -0.95
CA ILE A 64 -2.68 0.11 -1.20
C ILE A 64 -1.86 0.54 0.01
N THR A 65 -1.04 -0.37 0.53
CA THR A 65 -0.23 -0.14 1.73
C THR A 65 1.18 -0.66 1.57
N ASP A 66 1.80 -0.39 0.44
CA ASP A 66 3.22 -0.71 0.23
C ASP A 66 4.08 -0.11 1.33
N HIS A 67 5.12 -0.82 1.74
CA HIS A 67 6.07 -0.34 2.74
C HIS A 67 6.66 1.02 2.37
N ALA A 68 6.54 1.99 3.27
CA ALA A 68 6.98 3.38 3.05
C ALA A 68 8.47 3.49 2.70
N GLU A 69 9.30 2.59 3.22
CA GLU A 69 10.75 2.55 2.99
C GLU A 69 11.12 2.34 1.52
N ALA A 70 10.27 1.60 0.79
CA ALA A 70 10.44 1.32 -0.63
C ALA A 70 9.75 2.33 -1.54
N SER A 71 9.00 3.27 -0.97
CA SER A 71 8.23 4.27 -1.71
C SER A 71 9.12 5.46 -2.11
N THR A 72 9.75 5.36 -3.28
CA THR A 72 10.45 6.51 -3.89
C THR A 72 9.45 7.59 -4.31
N PRO A 73 9.88 8.86 -4.50
CA PRO A 73 8.98 9.92 -4.99
C PRO A 73 8.25 9.53 -6.29
N LYS A 74 8.95 8.84 -7.19
CA LYS A 74 8.35 8.34 -8.44
C LYS A 74 7.27 7.30 -8.17
N ARG A 75 7.57 6.28 -7.34
CA ARG A 75 6.60 5.23 -6.99
C ARG A 75 5.39 5.81 -6.26
N TRP A 76 5.62 6.76 -5.36
CA TRP A 76 4.54 7.45 -4.66
C TRP A 76 3.60 8.18 -5.62
N GLN A 77 4.17 8.89 -6.60
CA GLN A 77 3.39 9.55 -7.64
C GLN A 77 2.61 8.55 -8.49
N GLU A 78 3.27 7.46 -8.94
CA GLU A 78 2.62 6.39 -9.71
C GLU A 78 1.49 5.71 -8.91
N THR A 79 1.68 5.49 -7.61
CA THR A 79 0.64 4.95 -6.72
C THR A 79 -0.57 5.87 -6.67
N LYS A 80 -0.37 7.16 -6.40
CA LYS A 80 -1.46 8.15 -6.36
C LYS A 80 -2.24 8.19 -7.68
N GLU A 81 -1.53 8.26 -8.80
CA GLU A 81 -2.15 8.28 -10.12
C GLU A 81 -2.94 6.99 -10.42
N THR A 82 -2.41 5.84 -10.01
CA THR A 82 -3.07 4.55 -10.23
C THR A 82 -4.34 4.43 -9.40
N ILE A 83 -4.32 4.85 -8.14
CA ILE A 83 -5.51 4.85 -7.29
C ILE A 83 -6.59 5.78 -7.85
N ARG A 84 -6.23 7.00 -8.27
CA ARG A 84 -7.16 7.92 -8.94
C ARG A 84 -7.78 7.32 -10.19
N LYS A 85 -6.98 6.66 -11.02
CA LYS A 85 -7.48 5.93 -12.20
C LYS A 85 -8.42 4.81 -11.82
N CYS A 86 -8.08 4.02 -10.79
CA CYS A 86 -8.94 2.97 -10.26
C CYS A 86 -10.30 3.51 -9.84
N ASN A 87 -10.33 4.61 -9.08
CA ASN A 87 -11.57 5.24 -8.63
C ASN A 87 -12.35 5.90 -9.79
N SER A 88 -11.66 6.35 -10.84
CA SER A 88 -12.32 6.91 -12.03
C SER A 88 -13.14 5.90 -12.84
N LEU A 89 -12.93 4.60 -12.60
CA LEU A 89 -13.72 3.53 -13.21
C LEU A 89 -15.14 3.42 -12.64
N ASN A 90 -15.38 4.02 -11.47
CA ASN A 90 -16.73 4.08 -10.90
C ASN A 90 -17.63 4.98 -11.73
N THR A 91 -18.69 4.42 -12.31
CA THR A 91 -19.65 5.14 -13.14
C THR A 91 -20.58 6.02 -12.32
N ASP A 92 -20.92 5.58 -11.12
CA ASP A 92 -21.71 6.34 -10.14
C ASP A 92 -20.84 6.68 -8.92
N LYS A 93 -20.48 7.95 -8.79
CA LYS A 93 -19.69 8.44 -7.65
C LYS A 93 -20.46 8.46 -6.34
N SER A 94 -21.78 8.49 -6.38
CA SER A 94 -22.61 8.45 -5.17
C SER A 94 -22.82 7.04 -4.63
N ASN A 95 -22.61 6.05 -5.49
CA ASN A 95 -22.67 4.62 -5.15
C ASN A 95 -21.57 3.85 -5.90
N PRO A 96 -20.31 4.03 -5.52
CA PRO A 96 -19.18 3.42 -6.22
C PRO A 96 -19.19 1.90 -6.10
N ASP A 97 -18.79 1.21 -7.17
CA ASP A 97 -18.66 -0.25 -7.16
C ASP A 97 -17.49 -0.73 -6.30
N CYS A 98 -16.41 0.04 -6.26
CA CYS A 98 -15.24 -0.25 -5.45
C CYS A 98 -14.47 1.05 -5.18
N VAL A 99 -14.10 1.29 -3.93
CA VAL A 99 -13.31 2.46 -3.53
C VAL A 99 -11.88 2.03 -3.23
N ALA A 100 -10.92 2.64 -3.90
CA ALA A 100 -9.51 2.45 -3.63
C ALA A 100 -8.94 3.62 -2.81
N PHE A 101 -8.18 3.32 -1.77
CA PHE A 101 -7.55 4.32 -0.92
C PHE A 101 -6.05 4.39 -1.15
N ILE A 102 -5.50 5.60 -1.10
CA ILE A 102 -4.06 5.85 -1.06
C ILE A 102 -3.57 5.58 0.37
N GLY A 103 -2.47 4.86 0.51
CA GLY A 103 -1.90 4.58 1.82
C GLY A 103 -0.47 4.08 1.75
N TRP A 104 0.07 3.73 2.89
CA TRP A 104 1.35 3.05 3.02
C TRP A 104 1.39 2.28 4.33
N GLU A 105 2.25 1.28 4.41
CA GLU A 105 2.58 0.65 5.66
C GLU A 105 3.77 1.35 6.31
N TRP A 106 3.53 1.89 7.49
CA TRP A 106 4.58 2.39 8.37
C TRP A 106 5.08 1.25 9.24
N THR A 107 6.37 0.95 9.16
CA THR A 107 6.98 -0.18 9.84
C THR A 107 8.06 0.29 10.79
N GLN A 108 7.93 -0.04 12.08
CA GLN A 108 8.98 0.16 13.07
C GLN A 108 9.27 -1.12 13.84
N VAL A 109 10.29 -1.82 13.40
CA VAL A 109 10.80 -3.04 14.02
C VAL A 109 12.05 -2.71 14.84
N GLY A 110 12.00 -2.99 16.12
CA GLY A 110 13.12 -2.78 17.04
C GLY A 110 13.61 -4.08 17.66
N ILE A 111 14.84 -4.05 18.18
CA ILE A 111 15.49 -5.22 18.83
C ILE A 111 14.90 -5.54 20.22
N ASN A 112 14.06 -4.67 20.76
CA ASN A 112 13.38 -4.88 22.03
C ASN A 112 11.99 -4.24 22.01
N ARG A 113 11.13 -4.64 22.95
CA ARG A 113 9.73 -4.21 23.03
C ARG A 113 9.52 -2.70 23.19
N ASN A 114 10.51 -1.95 23.64
CA ASN A 114 10.34 -0.50 23.88
C ASN A 114 10.50 0.33 22.61
N ILE A 115 11.09 -0.27 21.56
CA ILE A 115 11.33 0.35 20.28
C ILE A 115 10.73 -0.46 19.11
N HIS A 116 9.93 -1.49 19.42
CA HIS A 116 9.24 -2.31 18.45
C HIS A 116 7.75 -1.95 18.46
N TRP A 117 7.32 -1.19 17.48
CA TRP A 117 5.93 -0.74 17.33
C TRP A 117 5.15 -1.55 16.31
N GLY A 118 5.86 -2.37 15.53
CA GLY A 118 5.27 -3.24 14.51
C GLY A 118 4.93 -2.51 13.22
N HIS A 119 3.87 -2.95 12.59
CA HIS A 119 3.39 -2.50 11.29
C HIS A 119 2.05 -1.79 11.47
N HIS A 120 1.91 -0.61 10.86
CA HIS A 120 0.70 0.19 10.93
C HIS A 120 0.33 0.72 9.56
N ASN A 121 -0.87 0.42 9.10
CA ASN A 121 -1.37 0.97 7.85
C ASN A 121 -1.84 2.41 8.05
N VAL A 122 -1.29 3.32 7.28
CA VAL A 122 -1.75 4.69 7.16
C VAL A 122 -2.58 4.78 5.90
N ILE A 123 -3.85 5.11 6.03
CA ILE A 123 -4.82 5.16 4.94
C ILE A 123 -5.36 6.58 4.87
N LEU A 124 -5.33 7.16 3.68
CA LEU A 124 -5.76 8.52 3.44
C LEU A 124 -7.14 8.52 2.79
N ALA A 125 -8.04 9.33 3.32
CA ALA A 125 -9.39 9.47 2.79
C ALA A 125 -9.44 10.35 1.55
N GLU A 126 -8.42 11.18 1.36
CA GLU A 126 -8.36 12.18 0.31
C GLU A 126 -7.43 11.73 -0.83
N GLU A 127 -7.72 12.21 -2.03
CA GLU A 127 -6.90 11.97 -3.22
C GLU A 127 -6.21 13.23 -3.74
N ASP A 128 -6.56 14.40 -3.21
CA ASP A 128 -6.05 15.68 -3.66
C ASP A 128 -4.60 15.87 -3.23
N ASP A 129 -3.72 16.22 -4.17
CA ASP A 129 -2.29 16.40 -3.89
C ASP A 129 -1.99 17.44 -2.82
N GLU A 130 -2.87 18.46 -2.66
CA GLU A 130 -2.71 19.48 -1.63
C GLU A 130 -2.95 18.94 -0.22
N LEU A 131 -3.70 17.85 -0.09
CA LEU A 131 -4.04 17.20 1.18
C LEU A 131 -3.18 15.95 1.46
N LEU A 132 -2.43 15.50 0.46
CA LEU A 132 -1.57 14.34 0.57
C LEU A 132 -0.14 14.73 0.97
N PRO A 133 0.57 13.89 1.73
CA PRO A 133 1.99 14.11 1.97
C PRO A 133 2.77 14.03 0.66
N GLU A 134 3.86 14.80 0.57
CA GLU A 134 4.75 14.80 -0.59
C GLU A 134 5.30 13.39 -0.90
N ARG A 135 5.27 12.50 0.09
CA ARG A 135 5.70 11.09 -0.01
C ARG A 135 5.17 10.27 1.16
N ALA A 136 5.17 8.94 1.03
CA ALA A 136 4.95 8.04 2.14
C ALA A 136 5.99 8.25 3.25
N ILE A 137 5.56 8.28 4.50
CA ILE A 137 6.41 8.56 5.66
C ILE A 137 6.93 7.26 6.23
N ALA A 138 8.23 7.01 6.08
CA ALA A 138 8.89 5.82 6.61
C ALA A 138 9.35 6.02 8.06
N SER A 139 9.48 4.90 8.78
CA SER A 139 10.13 4.89 10.09
C SER A 139 11.66 4.91 9.96
N ALA A 140 12.31 5.77 10.72
CA ALA A 140 13.78 5.89 10.73
C ALA A 140 14.49 4.60 11.20
N SER A 141 13.83 3.76 12.00
CA SER A 141 14.46 2.57 12.62
C SER A 141 14.66 1.43 11.64
N VAL A 142 13.71 1.18 10.74
CA VAL A 142 13.80 0.07 9.77
C VAL A 142 14.88 0.33 8.75
N THR A 143 14.97 1.55 8.26
CA THR A 143 16.00 1.94 7.29
C THR A 143 17.40 1.82 7.90
N ARG A 144 17.55 2.17 9.17
CA ARG A 144 18.82 2.03 9.91
C ARG A 144 19.20 0.55 10.11
N GLN A 145 18.25 -0.33 10.45
CA GLN A 145 18.50 -1.77 10.59
C GLN A 145 18.85 -2.44 9.26
N ALA A 146 18.14 -2.12 8.19
CA ALA A 146 18.43 -2.67 6.86
C ALA A 146 19.84 -2.29 6.38
N LEU A 147 20.30 -1.07 6.69
CA LEU A 147 21.60 -0.57 6.26
C LEU A 147 22.78 -1.05 7.12
N PHE A 148 22.59 -1.28 8.43
CA PHE A 148 23.70 -1.52 9.36
C PHE A 148 23.83 -2.95 9.86
N LEU A 149 22.76 -3.75 9.84
CA LEU A 149 22.79 -5.10 10.42
C LEU A 149 23.12 -6.23 9.44
N ASN A 150 23.16 -5.95 8.14
CA ASN A 150 23.48 -6.97 7.15
C ASN A 150 24.27 -6.41 5.96
N PRO A 151 25.61 -6.59 5.91
CA PRO A 151 26.44 -6.07 4.83
C PRO A 151 26.15 -6.66 3.44
N VAL A 152 25.39 -7.76 3.37
CA VAL A 152 24.99 -8.38 2.09
C VAL A 152 23.74 -7.72 1.52
N TRP A 153 22.86 -7.23 2.36
CA TRP A 153 21.58 -6.65 1.96
C TRP A 153 21.61 -5.25 1.33
N PRO A 154 22.56 -4.35 1.66
CA PRO A 154 22.59 -3.03 1.04
C PRO A 154 22.57 -3.10 -0.49
N ASN A 155 23.34 -4.00 -1.08
CA ASN A 155 23.45 -4.10 -2.54
C ASN A 155 22.18 -4.67 -3.19
N VAL A 156 21.38 -5.45 -2.48
CA VAL A 156 20.13 -6.04 -2.96
C VAL A 156 18.94 -5.11 -2.69
N LEU A 157 18.94 -4.41 -1.56
CA LEU A 157 17.84 -3.53 -1.16
C LEU A 157 18.00 -2.08 -1.65
N TYR A 158 19.23 -1.64 -1.99
CA TYR A 158 19.48 -0.27 -2.49
C TYR A 158 18.55 0.21 -3.61
N PRO A 159 18.16 -0.63 -4.57
CA PRO A 159 17.19 -0.22 -5.58
C PRO A 159 15.79 0.05 -5.04
N PHE A 160 15.47 -0.47 -3.85
CA PHE A 160 14.13 -0.44 -3.25
C PHE A 160 13.99 0.56 -2.09
N VAL A 161 15.12 1.03 -1.55
CA VAL A 161 15.11 1.98 -0.43
C VAL A 161 15.34 3.39 -0.95
N ASP A 162 14.46 4.32 -0.63
CA ASP A 162 14.65 5.73 -0.94
C ASP A 162 15.64 6.36 0.05
N ILE A 163 16.91 6.38 -0.33
CA ILE A 163 18.01 6.94 0.47
C ILE A 163 17.83 8.43 0.73
N LYS A 164 17.17 9.18 -0.18
CA LYS A 164 16.88 10.58 0.03
C LYS A 164 15.88 10.79 1.16
N ASN A 165 14.91 9.89 1.26
CA ASN A 165 14.00 9.84 2.39
C ASN A 165 14.75 9.61 3.70
N PHE A 166 15.68 8.67 3.72
CA PHE A 166 16.47 8.36 4.91
C PHE A 166 17.29 9.55 5.42
N LYS A 167 17.98 10.26 4.55
CA LYS A 167 18.79 11.45 4.94
C LYS A 167 17.94 12.55 5.54
N ARG A 168 16.76 12.80 5.01
CA ARG A 168 15.88 13.88 5.45
C ARG A 168 15.22 13.64 6.81
N TYR A 169 15.20 12.41 7.31
CA TYR A 169 14.69 12.07 8.65
C TYR A 169 15.77 12.08 9.75
N ASN A 170 17.03 12.16 9.37
CA ASN A 170 18.15 12.15 10.30
C ASN A 170 18.88 13.50 10.41
N ASP A 171 18.47 14.50 9.63
CA ASP A 171 18.87 15.90 9.73
C ASP A 171 17.80 16.70 10.51
#